data_00850013d47c379db157ec115455e8f2
#
_entry.id   00850013d47c379db157ec115455e8f2
#
_cell.length_a   1.000
_cell.length_b   1.000
_cell.length_c   1.000
_cell.angle_alpha   90.00
_cell.angle_beta   90.00
_cell.angle_gamma   90.00
#
_symmetry.space_group_name_H-M   'P 1'
#
loop_
_entity.id
_entity.type
_entity.pdbx_description
1 polymer ?
#
loop_
_entity_poly.entity_id
_entity_poly.type
_entity_poly.pdbx_seq_one_letter_code
_entity_poly.pdbx_strand_id
1 'polypeptide(L)'
;MELHNRTLGQWLEHWAETTPDKEYIVYSDRDLRFTWSEFNKRVDDMAKGMLAIGITHGTHVGVWATNVPDWLTFLYAGAKIGAVLVTINTNYKQSELEYLVENADIHTMCITDGVFDGSYVDMVYTMLPELKTSQRGYLKSERFPRLRNVVYIGQEKYRGMYNTPEMLLLGQNIKDETLEAAKARVNCHDVVNMQYTSGTTGFPKGVMLTHYNIANNGFLTGEHMKFTADDKLCCCVPLFHCFGVVLASMNVLTHGCTQVMVEKFDPLLVLASIHKERCTAVYGVPTMFIAELNHPMLEMFDLTSLRTGIMAGSLCPVELMKTVDEKMHMRVTSVYGLTETSPGMTHSRIEDPAEVRYNTVGHEFEFTEVRVIDPETGEECPVGVQGEMCNRGYNNMKGYYKNEAATNEAIDKDGFLHSGDLGVRDENGNFRITGRIKDMIIRGGENIYPRELEEFLYHFPGVKDVQVAAVPSKKYGEEVGAFIILHDGVTATEEEVKDFCRGKIARHKIPKYIFFVDTFPMTGSGKIQKFKLKDLGLKLLQEQGITPA
;
A
#
# COMPACT_ATOMS: atom_id res chain seq x y z
N MET A 1 -21.22 17.21 -0.66
CA MET A 1 -20.58 15.91 -0.41
C MET A 1 -20.65 15.67 1.08
N GLU A 2 -20.89 14.44 1.54
CA GLU A 2 -20.98 14.07 2.97
C GLU A 2 -20.22 12.78 3.21
N LEU A 3 -19.69 12.62 4.42
CA LEU A 3 -19.08 11.36 4.83
C LEU A 3 -20.16 10.32 5.20
N HIS A 4 -19.91 9.07 4.88
CA HIS A 4 -20.84 7.98 5.04
C HIS A 4 -20.62 7.22 6.35
N ASN A 5 -21.71 6.96 7.09
CA ASN A 5 -21.71 6.16 8.31
C ASN A 5 -22.10 4.68 8.03
N ARG A 6 -21.61 4.12 6.90
CA ARG A 6 -21.85 2.72 6.53
C ARG A 6 -20.65 1.86 6.86
N THR A 7 -20.90 0.63 7.33
CA THR A 7 -19.86 -0.40 7.43
C THR A 7 -19.55 -0.97 6.04
N LEU A 8 -18.41 -1.66 5.90
CA LEU A 8 -18.06 -2.32 4.63
C LEU A 8 -19.11 -3.38 4.25
N GLY A 9 -19.68 -4.09 5.25
CA GLY A 9 -20.76 -5.05 5.01
C GLY A 9 -22.01 -4.38 4.44
N GLN A 10 -22.42 -3.24 5.00
CA GLN A 10 -23.58 -2.47 4.53
C GLN A 10 -23.38 -1.89 3.12
N TRP A 11 -22.15 -1.51 2.75
CA TRP A 11 -21.84 -1.09 1.37
C TRP A 11 -22.00 -2.26 0.38
N LEU A 12 -21.49 -3.45 0.74
CA LEU A 12 -21.59 -4.63 -0.09
C LEU A 12 -23.06 -5.07 -0.28
N GLU A 13 -23.83 -5.08 0.80
CA GLU A 13 -25.26 -5.40 0.77
C GLU A 13 -26.05 -4.41 -0.07
N HIS A 14 -25.76 -3.12 0.03
CA HIS A 14 -26.39 -2.09 -0.78
C HIS A 14 -26.29 -2.38 -2.29
N TRP A 15 -25.10 -2.73 -2.79
CA TRP A 15 -24.93 -3.02 -4.21
C TRP A 15 -25.51 -4.39 -4.60
N ALA A 16 -25.43 -5.37 -3.71
CA ALA A 16 -26.07 -6.66 -3.92
C ALA A 16 -27.60 -6.56 -4.05
N GLU A 17 -28.22 -5.56 -3.41
CA GLU A 17 -29.65 -5.28 -3.49
C GLU A 17 -30.00 -4.39 -4.70
N THR A 18 -29.19 -3.37 -4.99
CA THR A 18 -29.51 -2.36 -6.01
C THR A 18 -29.07 -2.73 -7.42
N THR A 19 -27.94 -3.45 -7.54
CA THR A 19 -27.36 -3.88 -8.82
C THR A 19 -26.87 -5.34 -8.76
N PRO A 20 -27.78 -6.31 -8.41
CA PRO A 20 -27.39 -7.68 -8.07
C PRO A 20 -26.60 -8.41 -9.16
N ASP A 21 -26.96 -8.20 -10.41
CA ASP A 21 -26.44 -8.95 -11.57
C ASP A 21 -25.20 -8.29 -12.20
N LYS A 22 -24.78 -7.12 -11.69
CA LYS A 22 -23.61 -6.44 -12.20
C LYS A 22 -22.32 -7.12 -11.71
N GLU A 23 -21.32 -7.26 -12.59
CA GLU A 23 -20.00 -7.77 -12.23
C GLU A 23 -19.35 -6.87 -11.17
N TYR A 24 -18.84 -7.50 -10.12
CA TYR A 24 -18.07 -6.85 -9.06
C TYR A 24 -16.60 -7.25 -9.10
N ILE A 25 -16.28 -8.53 -8.95
CA ILE A 25 -14.91 -9.05 -8.96
C ILE A 25 -14.69 -9.91 -10.19
N VAL A 26 -13.63 -9.59 -10.95
CA VAL A 26 -13.25 -10.29 -12.17
C VAL A 26 -11.78 -10.67 -12.13
N TYR A 27 -11.46 -11.95 -12.37
CA TYR A 27 -10.12 -12.46 -12.65
C TYR A 27 -10.06 -12.90 -14.10
N SER A 28 -9.56 -12.03 -14.97
CA SER A 28 -9.63 -12.21 -16.44
C SER A 28 -8.73 -13.36 -16.95
N ASP A 29 -7.67 -13.71 -16.22
CA ASP A 29 -6.69 -14.76 -16.53
C ASP A 29 -7.29 -16.17 -16.42
N ARG A 30 -8.31 -16.35 -15.59
CA ARG A 30 -8.96 -17.65 -15.32
C ARG A 30 -10.47 -17.60 -15.50
N ASP A 31 -10.99 -16.53 -16.07
CA ASP A 31 -12.41 -16.27 -16.32
C ASP A 31 -13.32 -16.48 -15.09
N LEU A 32 -12.79 -16.14 -13.92
CA LEU A 32 -13.55 -16.17 -12.67
C LEU A 32 -14.23 -14.82 -12.45
N ARG A 33 -15.56 -14.83 -12.33
CA ARG A 33 -16.38 -13.65 -12.19
C ARG A 33 -17.39 -13.81 -11.08
N PHE A 34 -17.64 -12.76 -10.35
CA PHE A 34 -18.70 -12.66 -9.37
C PHE A 34 -19.50 -11.39 -9.61
N THR A 35 -20.82 -11.52 -9.65
CA THR A 35 -21.71 -10.39 -9.53
C THR A 35 -21.75 -9.87 -8.08
N TRP A 36 -22.32 -8.69 -7.85
CA TRP A 36 -22.49 -8.15 -6.50
C TRP A 36 -23.29 -9.11 -5.61
N SER A 37 -24.37 -9.70 -6.12
CA SER A 37 -25.22 -10.66 -5.39
C SER A 37 -24.46 -11.96 -5.07
N GLU A 38 -23.78 -12.54 -6.05
CA GLU A 38 -23.00 -13.78 -5.87
C GLU A 38 -21.86 -13.58 -4.87
N PHE A 39 -21.15 -12.45 -4.96
CA PHE A 39 -20.05 -12.16 -4.05
C PHE A 39 -20.58 -11.89 -2.63
N ASN A 40 -21.68 -11.14 -2.48
CA ASN A 40 -22.30 -10.90 -1.17
C ASN A 40 -22.72 -12.21 -0.51
N LYS A 41 -23.34 -13.13 -1.29
CA LYS A 41 -23.70 -14.47 -0.79
C LYS A 41 -22.48 -15.25 -0.34
N ARG A 42 -21.38 -15.25 -1.12
CA ARG A 42 -20.13 -15.91 -0.74
C ARG A 42 -19.56 -15.35 0.55
N VAL A 43 -19.64 -14.04 0.73
CA VAL A 43 -19.20 -13.34 1.95
C VAL A 43 -20.06 -13.75 3.15
N ASP A 44 -21.39 -13.85 3.00
CA ASP A 44 -22.28 -14.30 4.08
C ASP A 44 -22.01 -15.76 4.47
N ASP A 45 -21.82 -16.64 3.50
CA ASP A 45 -21.47 -18.05 3.73
C ASP A 45 -20.12 -18.15 4.46
N MET A 46 -19.11 -17.35 4.09
CA MET A 46 -17.81 -17.29 4.79
C MET A 46 -17.94 -16.69 6.19
N ALA A 47 -18.74 -15.63 6.38
CA ALA A 47 -18.99 -15.03 7.69
C ALA A 47 -19.59 -16.04 8.68
N LYS A 48 -20.54 -16.87 8.21
CA LYS A 48 -21.06 -17.99 8.99
C LYS A 48 -19.97 -19.03 9.29
N GLY A 49 -19.10 -19.35 8.31
CA GLY A 49 -17.95 -20.23 8.53
C GLY A 49 -17.00 -19.70 9.58
N MET A 50 -16.72 -18.40 9.57
CA MET A 50 -15.90 -17.73 10.58
C MET A 50 -16.55 -17.80 11.97
N LEU A 51 -17.85 -17.56 12.08
CA LEU A 51 -18.60 -17.73 13.34
C LEU A 51 -18.52 -19.17 13.86
N ALA A 52 -18.61 -20.18 12.96
CA ALA A 52 -18.57 -21.59 13.33
C ALA A 52 -17.23 -22.02 13.95
N ILE A 53 -16.13 -21.35 13.64
CA ILE A 53 -14.80 -21.60 14.24
C ILE A 53 -14.43 -20.63 15.34
N GLY A 54 -15.42 -19.86 15.86
CA GLY A 54 -15.26 -19.00 17.03
C GLY A 54 -14.74 -17.59 16.75
N ILE A 55 -14.73 -17.13 15.49
CA ILE A 55 -14.41 -15.74 15.16
C ILE A 55 -15.66 -14.88 15.41
N THR A 56 -15.49 -13.84 16.20
CA THR A 56 -16.59 -12.93 16.61
C THR A 56 -16.10 -11.50 16.60
N HIS A 57 -16.94 -10.56 17.03
CA HIS A 57 -16.60 -9.15 17.15
C HIS A 57 -15.29 -8.93 17.94
N GLY A 58 -14.39 -8.13 17.37
CA GLY A 58 -13.06 -7.83 17.94
C GLY A 58 -12.01 -8.94 17.78
N THR A 59 -12.36 -10.08 17.15
CA THR A 59 -11.38 -11.14 16.87
C THR A 59 -10.44 -10.75 15.73
N HIS A 60 -9.14 -10.94 15.90
CA HIS A 60 -8.13 -10.63 14.89
C HIS A 60 -7.88 -11.83 13.97
N VAL A 61 -8.03 -11.59 12.67
CA VAL A 61 -7.84 -12.58 11.60
C VAL A 61 -6.71 -12.12 10.68
N GLY A 62 -5.59 -12.82 10.73
CA GLY A 62 -4.45 -12.56 9.85
C GLY A 62 -4.67 -13.15 8.46
N VAL A 63 -4.46 -12.38 7.40
CA VAL A 63 -4.50 -12.87 6.01
C VAL A 63 -3.13 -12.70 5.37
N TRP A 64 -2.50 -13.84 5.04
CA TRP A 64 -1.18 -13.93 4.42
C TRP A 64 -1.29 -14.58 3.04
N ALA A 65 -1.65 -13.75 2.07
CA ALA A 65 -1.96 -14.16 0.72
C ALA A 65 -1.70 -13.04 -0.30
N THR A 66 -1.49 -13.41 -1.55
CA THR A 66 -1.57 -12.50 -2.70
C THR A 66 -3.02 -12.09 -2.95
N ASN A 67 -3.29 -11.35 -4.02
CA ASN A 67 -4.65 -10.91 -4.36
C ASN A 67 -5.54 -12.07 -4.85
N VAL A 68 -5.58 -13.18 -4.11
CA VAL A 68 -6.44 -14.34 -4.43
C VAL A 68 -7.92 -14.00 -4.24
N PRO A 69 -8.84 -14.71 -4.92
CA PRO A 69 -10.27 -14.41 -4.87
C PRO A 69 -10.86 -14.32 -3.46
N ASP A 70 -10.42 -15.18 -2.55
CA ASP A 70 -10.93 -15.21 -1.19
C ASP A 70 -10.32 -14.15 -0.25
N TRP A 71 -9.31 -13.40 -0.68
CA TRP A 71 -8.75 -12.33 0.15
C TRP A 71 -9.82 -11.30 0.56
N LEU A 72 -10.56 -10.78 -0.43
CA LEU A 72 -11.66 -9.84 -0.18
C LEU A 72 -12.86 -10.54 0.48
N THR A 73 -13.08 -11.84 0.21
CA THR A 73 -14.11 -12.64 0.89
C THR A 73 -13.86 -12.66 2.41
N PHE A 74 -12.61 -12.90 2.86
CA PHE A 74 -12.27 -12.85 4.29
C PHE A 74 -12.40 -11.43 4.87
N LEU A 75 -11.99 -10.39 4.14
CA LEU A 75 -12.14 -9.01 4.60
C LEU A 75 -13.61 -8.66 4.88
N TYR A 76 -14.49 -8.87 3.90
CA TYR A 76 -15.88 -8.47 4.05
C TYR A 76 -16.66 -9.40 5.00
N ALA A 77 -16.33 -10.69 5.03
CA ALA A 77 -16.91 -11.62 5.99
C ALA A 77 -16.55 -11.23 7.43
N GLY A 78 -15.28 -10.93 7.70
CA GLY A 78 -14.84 -10.39 8.97
C GLY A 78 -15.52 -9.05 9.30
N ALA A 79 -15.58 -8.14 8.34
CA ALA A 79 -16.22 -6.84 8.48
C ALA A 79 -17.71 -6.96 8.86
N LYS A 80 -18.45 -7.93 8.31
CA LYS A 80 -19.86 -8.15 8.65
C LYS A 80 -20.09 -8.64 10.08
N ILE A 81 -19.14 -9.33 10.67
CA ILE A 81 -19.25 -9.88 12.04
C ILE A 81 -18.42 -9.11 13.08
N GLY A 82 -17.80 -7.99 12.66
CA GLY A 82 -16.99 -7.13 13.53
C GLY A 82 -15.59 -7.67 13.85
N ALA A 83 -15.10 -8.66 13.10
CA ALA A 83 -13.71 -9.10 13.20
C ALA A 83 -12.75 -8.11 12.56
N VAL A 84 -11.52 -8.05 13.04
CA VAL A 84 -10.45 -7.19 12.53
C VAL A 84 -9.56 -8.00 11.60
N LEU A 85 -9.52 -7.63 10.32
CA LEU A 85 -8.57 -8.24 9.39
C LEU A 85 -7.20 -7.61 9.57
N VAL A 86 -6.20 -8.44 9.89
CA VAL A 86 -4.79 -8.05 9.99
C VAL A 86 -4.09 -8.45 8.71
N THR A 87 -3.60 -7.47 7.97
CA THR A 87 -2.89 -7.73 6.71
C THR A 87 -1.45 -8.17 6.97
N ILE A 88 -1.02 -9.24 6.33
CA ILE A 88 0.33 -9.78 6.46
C ILE A 88 1.07 -9.60 5.13
N ASN A 89 2.22 -8.94 5.18
CA ASN A 89 3.04 -8.71 3.99
C ASN A 89 3.53 -10.05 3.42
N THR A 90 3.29 -10.25 2.13
CA THR A 90 3.62 -11.50 1.42
C THR A 90 5.11 -11.83 1.39
N ASN A 91 5.98 -10.86 1.64
CA ASN A 91 7.44 -11.05 1.67
C ASN A 91 7.99 -11.34 3.07
N TYR A 92 7.15 -11.38 4.11
CA TYR A 92 7.62 -11.66 5.46
C TYR A 92 8.30 -13.03 5.53
N LYS A 93 9.40 -13.06 6.27
CA LYS A 93 10.12 -14.27 6.63
C LYS A 93 9.68 -14.74 8.02
N GLN A 94 10.17 -15.87 8.45
CA GLN A 94 9.79 -16.54 9.69
C GLN A 94 9.73 -15.61 10.90
N SER A 95 10.79 -14.85 11.19
CA SER A 95 10.87 -13.98 12.36
C SER A 95 9.90 -12.80 12.33
N GLU A 96 9.65 -12.23 11.14
CA GLU A 96 8.72 -11.13 10.96
C GLU A 96 7.27 -11.61 11.14
N LEU A 97 6.97 -12.81 10.61
CA LEU A 97 5.67 -13.45 10.79
C LEU A 97 5.39 -13.76 12.26
N GLU A 98 6.35 -14.37 12.96
CA GLU A 98 6.25 -14.71 14.38
C GLU A 98 5.98 -13.47 15.25
N TYR A 99 6.72 -12.40 15.01
CA TYR A 99 6.50 -11.13 15.68
C TYR A 99 5.08 -10.59 15.45
N LEU A 100 4.62 -10.57 14.19
CA LEU A 100 3.29 -10.07 13.86
C LEU A 100 2.19 -10.92 14.53
N VAL A 101 2.28 -12.25 14.45
CA VAL A 101 1.28 -13.17 15.01
C VAL A 101 1.13 -12.96 16.52
N GLU A 102 2.25 -12.76 17.23
CA GLU A 102 2.26 -12.50 18.66
C GLU A 102 1.75 -11.09 19.00
N ASN A 103 2.31 -10.06 18.34
CA ASN A 103 2.00 -8.66 18.63
C ASN A 103 0.55 -8.31 18.31
N ALA A 104 0.03 -8.82 17.18
CA ALA A 104 -1.34 -8.58 16.73
C ALA A 104 -2.39 -9.47 17.43
N ASP A 105 -2.04 -10.33 18.38
CA ASP A 105 -2.98 -11.29 19.00
C ASP A 105 -3.81 -12.08 17.96
N ILE A 106 -3.16 -12.59 16.92
CA ILE A 106 -3.87 -13.32 15.87
C ILE A 106 -4.57 -14.55 16.45
N HIS A 107 -5.89 -14.59 16.26
CA HIS A 107 -6.72 -15.74 16.65
C HIS A 107 -6.81 -16.80 15.53
N THR A 108 -6.94 -16.34 14.30
CA THR A 108 -7.01 -17.20 13.10
C THR A 108 -6.09 -16.65 12.04
N MET A 109 -5.26 -17.51 11.44
CA MET A 109 -4.37 -17.16 10.35
C MET A 109 -4.83 -17.85 9.07
N CYS A 110 -5.12 -17.06 8.03
CA CYS A 110 -5.52 -17.51 6.70
C CYS A 110 -4.31 -17.38 5.77
N ILE A 111 -3.91 -18.48 5.10
CA ILE A 111 -2.69 -18.55 4.29
C ILE A 111 -2.94 -19.18 2.93
N THR A 112 -2.10 -18.85 1.95
CA THR A 112 -1.97 -19.56 0.66
C THR A 112 -0.69 -20.38 0.62
N ASP A 113 -0.32 -20.91 -0.55
CA ASP A 113 0.94 -21.68 -0.74
C ASP A 113 2.19 -20.86 -0.53
N GLY A 114 2.15 -19.58 -0.89
CA GLY A 114 3.27 -18.66 -0.79
C GLY A 114 3.58 -17.90 -2.07
N VAL A 115 4.69 -17.15 -2.02
CA VAL A 115 5.22 -16.39 -3.17
C VAL A 115 6.68 -16.76 -3.38
N PHE A 116 7.15 -16.65 -4.62
CA PHE A 116 8.53 -17.00 -4.99
C PHE A 116 8.91 -18.42 -4.52
N ASP A 117 10.10 -18.59 -3.93
CA ASP A 117 10.63 -19.88 -3.48
C ASP A 117 10.24 -20.23 -2.02
N GLY A 118 9.29 -19.52 -1.42
CA GLY A 118 8.90 -19.71 -0.02
C GLY A 118 7.52 -20.35 0.13
N SER A 119 7.44 -21.48 0.83
CA SER A 119 6.18 -22.13 1.24
C SER A 119 5.68 -21.53 2.55
N TYR A 120 4.52 -20.86 2.52
CA TYR A 120 3.87 -20.37 3.74
C TYR A 120 3.44 -21.53 4.64
N VAL A 121 2.99 -22.62 4.05
CA VAL A 121 2.59 -23.83 4.78
C VAL A 121 3.77 -24.39 5.58
N ASP A 122 4.96 -24.48 4.98
CA ASP A 122 6.16 -24.97 5.68
C ASP A 122 6.63 -24.01 6.77
N MET A 123 6.57 -22.71 6.53
CA MET A 123 6.87 -21.71 7.55
C MET A 123 5.90 -21.80 8.74
N VAL A 124 4.60 -21.98 8.46
CA VAL A 124 3.59 -22.16 9.51
C VAL A 124 3.81 -23.45 10.30
N TYR A 125 4.14 -24.56 9.63
CA TYR A 125 4.48 -25.80 10.35
C TYR A 125 5.79 -25.70 11.15
N THR A 126 6.72 -24.86 10.72
CA THR A 126 7.95 -24.59 11.47
C THR A 126 7.65 -23.74 12.71
N MET A 127 6.80 -22.72 12.56
CA MET A 127 6.33 -21.86 13.65
C MET A 127 5.46 -22.62 14.66
N LEU A 128 4.63 -23.57 14.18
CA LEU A 128 3.60 -24.30 14.92
C LEU A 128 3.75 -25.81 14.71
N PRO A 129 4.81 -26.45 15.22
CA PRO A 129 5.02 -27.89 15.00
C PRO A 129 3.88 -28.75 15.56
N GLU A 130 3.21 -28.29 16.64
CA GLU A 130 2.03 -28.91 17.23
C GLU A 130 0.83 -28.99 16.29
N LEU A 131 0.77 -28.15 15.26
CA LEU A 131 -0.30 -28.18 14.24
C LEU A 131 -0.35 -29.51 13.48
N LYS A 132 0.81 -30.16 13.29
CA LYS A 132 0.91 -31.48 12.60
C LYS A 132 0.20 -32.59 13.36
N THR A 133 -0.01 -32.46 14.66
CA THR A 133 -0.66 -33.46 15.51
C THR A 133 -2.04 -33.01 16.01
N SER A 134 -2.34 -31.72 15.94
CA SER A 134 -3.61 -31.15 16.41
C SER A 134 -4.76 -31.52 15.47
N GLN A 135 -5.95 -31.67 16.04
CA GLN A 135 -7.19 -31.63 15.28
C GLN A 135 -7.52 -30.15 14.94
N ARG A 136 -8.26 -29.95 13.82
CA ARG A 136 -8.75 -28.63 13.41
C ARG A 136 -9.58 -28.00 14.51
N GLY A 137 -9.35 -26.71 14.80
CA GLY A 137 -10.02 -25.99 15.88
C GLY A 137 -9.51 -26.27 17.29
N TYR A 138 -8.55 -27.18 17.44
CA TYR A 138 -7.98 -27.56 18.75
C TYR A 138 -6.48 -27.24 18.87
N LEU A 139 -5.98 -26.32 18.07
CA LEU A 139 -4.59 -25.86 18.19
C LEU A 139 -4.36 -25.23 19.57
N LYS A 140 -3.31 -25.69 20.24
CA LYS A 140 -2.80 -25.13 21.49
C LYS A 140 -1.31 -24.93 21.34
N SER A 141 -0.88 -23.68 21.17
CA SER A 141 0.53 -23.32 21.15
C SER A 141 0.88 -22.59 22.44
N GLU A 142 1.96 -23.01 23.10
CA GLU A 142 2.48 -22.29 24.28
C GLU A 142 3.08 -20.94 23.84
N ARG A 143 3.72 -20.91 22.67
CA ARG A 143 4.34 -19.71 22.13
C ARG A 143 3.32 -18.69 21.63
N PHE A 144 2.24 -19.16 21.00
CA PHE A 144 1.19 -18.32 20.44
C PHE A 144 -0.18 -18.65 21.07
N PRO A 145 -0.39 -18.31 22.35
CA PRO A 145 -1.56 -18.77 23.10
C PRO A 145 -2.90 -18.18 22.61
N ARG A 146 -2.87 -17.15 21.79
CA ARG A 146 -4.07 -16.56 21.15
C ARG A 146 -4.47 -17.28 19.87
N LEU A 147 -3.51 -17.87 19.16
CA LEU A 147 -3.75 -18.53 17.87
C LEU A 147 -4.49 -19.85 18.06
N ARG A 148 -5.68 -19.96 17.48
CA ARG A 148 -6.58 -21.12 17.60
C ARG A 148 -6.72 -21.88 16.30
N ASN A 149 -6.72 -21.17 15.18
CA ASN A 149 -7.01 -21.75 13.89
C ASN A 149 -5.98 -21.31 12.83
N VAL A 150 -5.72 -22.23 11.90
CA VAL A 150 -5.08 -21.93 10.63
C VAL A 150 -6.04 -22.36 9.52
N VAL A 151 -6.27 -21.49 8.55
CA VAL A 151 -7.13 -21.72 7.39
C VAL A 151 -6.28 -21.63 6.14
N TYR A 152 -6.27 -22.68 5.34
CA TYR A 152 -5.67 -22.63 4.01
C TYR A 152 -6.66 -22.07 3.00
N ILE A 153 -6.28 -21.00 2.34
CA ILE A 153 -7.09 -20.36 1.29
C ILE A 153 -6.90 -21.16 0.00
N GLY A 154 -7.78 -22.10 -0.26
CA GLY A 154 -7.73 -23.01 -1.42
C GLY A 154 -8.47 -24.30 -1.14
N GLN A 155 -8.27 -25.28 -2.07
CA GLN A 155 -8.93 -26.60 -2.05
C GLN A 155 -8.11 -27.63 -1.29
N GLU A 156 -6.79 -27.45 -1.20
CA GLU A 156 -5.87 -28.41 -0.63
C GLU A 156 -6.13 -28.64 0.86
N LYS A 157 -5.77 -29.84 1.34
CA LYS A 157 -5.97 -30.26 2.72
C LYS A 157 -4.64 -30.44 3.42
N TYR A 158 -4.41 -29.61 4.41
CA TYR A 158 -3.24 -29.68 5.29
C TYR A 158 -3.62 -30.13 6.71
N ARG A 159 -2.75 -30.93 7.31
CA ARG A 159 -2.99 -31.44 8.67
C ARG A 159 -3.14 -30.29 9.68
N GLY A 160 -4.19 -30.33 10.49
CA GLY A 160 -4.49 -29.32 11.53
C GLY A 160 -5.09 -28.02 10.99
N MET A 161 -5.13 -27.81 9.67
CA MET A 161 -5.67 -26.62 9.03
C MET A 161 -7.08 -26.86 8.49
N TYR A 162 -7.95 -25.86 8.58
CA TYR A 162 -9.16 -25.80 7.74
C TYR A 162 -8.77 -25.40 6.31
N ASN A 163 -9.67 -25.60 5.35
CA ASN A 163 -9.56 -24.98 4.04
C ASN A 163 -10.83 -24.22 3.66
N THR A 164 -10.82 -23.44 2.58
CA THR A 164 -11.98 -22.62 2.16
C THR A 164 -13.27 -23.44 2.03
N PRO A 165 -13.33 -24.62 1.34
CA PRO A 165 -14.55 -25.43 1.26
C PRO A 165 -15.08 -25.87 2.63
N GLU A 166 -14.19 -26.23 3.54
CA GLU A 166 -14.58 -26.65 4.89
C GLU A 166 -15.17 -25.47 5.69
N MET A 167 -14.62 -24.28 5.52
CA MET A 167 -15.18 -23.06 6.14
C MET A 167 -16.62 -22.82 5.67
N LEU A 168 -16.86 -22.89 4.36
CA LEU A 168 -18.19 -22.72 3.77
C LEU A 168 -19.15 -23.82 4.24
N LEU A 169 -18.68 -25.09 4.35
CA LEU A 169 -19.48 -26.21 4.84
C LEU A 169 -19.87 -26.02 6.33
N LEU A 170 -18.92 -25.61 7.17
CA LEU A 170 -19.20 -25.33 8.59
C LEU A 170 -20.22 -24.20 8.75
N GLY A 171 -20.17 -23.21 7.88
CA GLY A 171 -21.12 -22.10 7.86
C GLY A 171 -22.57 -22.52 7.67
N GLN A 172 -22.83 -23.63 6.98
CA GLN A 172 -24.19 -24.15 6.78
C GLN A 172 -24.90 -24.55 8.09
N ASN A 173 -24.14 -24.79 9.17
CA ASN A 173 -24.70 -25.07 10.49
C ASN A 173 -25.05 -23.80 11.27
N ILE A 174 -24.69 -22.62 10.80
CA ILE A 174 -25.00 -21.34 11.42
C ILE A 174 -26.28 -20.77 10.80
N LYS A 175 -27.24 -20.46 11.65
CA LYS A 175 -28.51 -19.90 11.22
C LYS A 175 -28.37 -18.45 10.73
N ASP A 176 -29.24 -18.02 9.83
CA ASP A 176 -29.26 -16.65 9.32
C ASP A 176 -29.46 -15.64 10.46
N GLU A 177 -30.31 -15.93 11.43
CA GLU A 177 -30.56 -15.06 12.57
C GLU A 177 -29.29 -14.82 13.41
N THR A 178 -28.37 -15.81 13.46
CA THR A 178 -27.08 -15.67 14.15
C THR A 178 -26.16 -14.68 13.42
N LEU A 179 -26.13 -14.77 12.08
CA LEU A 179 -25.36 -13.83 11.26
C LEU A 179 -25.95 -12.42 11.37
N GLU A 180 -27.28 -12.27 11.26
CA GLU A 180 -27.93 -10.97 11.38
C GLU A 180 -27.71 -10.34 12.77
N ALA A 181 -27.76 -11.14 13.84
CA ALA A 181 -27.43 -10.66 15.18
C ALA A 181 -25.95 -10.22 15.33
N ALA A 182 -25.02 -10.85 14.59
CA ALA A 182 -23.63 -10.42 14.58
C ALA A 182 -23.48 -9.11 13.79
N LYS A 183 -24.06 -9.00 12.60
CA LYS A 183 -24.08 -7.77 11.77
C LYS A 183 -24.62 -6.56 12.53
N ALA A 184 -25.70 -6.74 13.28
CA ALA A 184 -26.37 -5.67 14.03
C ALA A 184 -25.50 -5.05 15.15
N ARG A 185 -24.40 -5.71 15.56
CA ARG A 185 -23.48 -5.22 16.57
C ARG A 185 -22.34 -4.37 16.00
N VAL A 186 -22.12 -4.40 14.68
CA VAL A 186 -20.99 -3.73 14.05
C VAL A 186 -21.31 -2.25 13.83
N ASN A 187 -20.38 -1.40 14.26
CA ASN A 187 -20.44 0.04 14.08
C ASN A 187 -19.40 0.50 13.06
N CYS A 188 -19.70 1.56 12.30
CA CYS A 188 -18.73 2.10 11.32
C CYS A 188 -17.43 2.63 11.95
N HIS A 189 -17.41 2.94 13.24
CA HIS A 189 -16.23 3.35 14.00
C HIS A 189 -15.49 2.18 14.67
N ASP A 190 -15.93 0.93 14.47
CA ASP A 190 -15.17 -0.23 14.87
C ASP A 190 -13.92 -0.38 13.99
N VAL A 191 -12.83 -0.88 14.57
CA VAL A 191 -11.62 -1.23 13.80
C VAL A 191 -11.96 -2.43 12.93
N VAL A 192 -11.74 -2.32 11.64
CA VAL A 192 -12.00 -3.39 10.65
C VAL A 192 -10.73 -3.91 10.03
N ASN A 193 -9.69 -3.08 10.00
CA ASN A 193 -8.43 -3.44 9.37
C ASN A 193 -7.25 -2.97 10.23
N MET A 194 -6.24 -3.82 10.34
CA MET A 194 -4.98 -3.49 10.99
C MET A 194 -3.84 -3.77 10.02
N GLN A 195 -3.03 -2.76 9.74
CA GLN A 195 -1.90 -2.86 8.82
C GLN A 195 -0.59 -2.61 9.55
N TYR A 196 0.39 -3.47 9.35
CA TYR A 196 1.70 -3.34 9.96
C TYR A 196 2.64 -2.54 9.06
N THR A 197 3.08 -1.39 9.57
CA THR A 197 4.03 -0.52 8.88
C THR A 197 5.43 -0.71 9.45
N SER A 198 6.44 -0.77 8.58
CA SER A 198 7.83 -0.76 9.01
C SER A 198 8.16 0.63 9.55
N GLY A 199 8.17 0.77 10.86
CA GLY A 199 8.68 1.97 11.52
C GLY A 199 10.19 2.13 11.26
N THR A 200 10.65 3.38 11.22
CA THR A 200 12.07 3.71 11.03
C THR A 200 12.95 3.40 12.26
N THR A 201 12.33 3.03 13.39
CA THR A 201 13.00 2.89 14.70
C THR A 201 12.86 1.53 15.36
N GLY A 202 12.48 0.46 14.62
CA GLY A 202 12.34 -0.86 15.24
C GLY A 202 11.32 -1.77 14.57
N PHE A 203 10.63 -2.55 15.38
CA PHE A 203 9.61 -3.50 14.91
C PHE A 203 8.40 -2.81 14.29
N PRO A 204 7.74 -3.45 13.30
CA PRO A 204 6.53 -2.91 12.66
C PRO A 204 5.42 -2.62 13.69
N LYS A 205 4.69 -1.52 13.47
CA LYS A 205 3.57 -1.09 14.32
C LYS A 205 2.24 -1.39 13.62
N GLY A 206 1.26 -1.90 14.37
CA GLY A 206 -0.09 -2.20 13.87
C GLY A 206 -0.96 -0.95 13.85
N VAL A 207 -1.20 -0.40 12.68
CA VAL A 207 -2.08 0.77 12.46
C VAL A 207 -3.54 0.32 12.45
N MET A 208 -4.36 0.83 13.36
CA MET A 208 -5.78 0.48 13.49
C MET A 208 -6.66 1.42 12.66
N LEU A 209 -7.36 0.86 11.67
CA LEU A 209 -8.25 1.58 10.77
C LEU A 209 -9.70 1.11 10.93
N THR A 210 -10.63 2.06 11.01
CA THR A 210 -12.07 1.79 11.14
C THR A 210 -12.73 1.66 9.77
N HIS A 211 -13.94 1.10 9.73
CA HIS A 211 -14.77 1.13 8.52
C HIS A 211 -14.94 2.56 8.00
N TYR A 212 -15.18 3.51 8.93
CA TYR A 212 -15.39 4.92 8.63
C TYR A 212 -14.18 5.55 7.96
N ASN A 213 -12.98 5.29 8.49
CA ASN A 213 -11.74 5.80 7.89
C ASN A 213 -11.58 5.32 6.44
N ILE A 214 -11.55 3.99 6.24
CA ILE A 214 -11.16 3.42 4.95
C ILE A 214 -12.25 3.54 3.89
N ALA A 215 -13.53 3.40 4.25
CA ALA A 215 -14.62 3.54 3.30
C ALA A 215 -14.71 4.98 2.76
N ASN A 216 -14.63 5.99 3.66
CA ASN A 216 -14.70 7.38 3.24
C ASN A 216 -13.44 7.83 2.47
N ASN A 217 -12.27 7.30 2.80
CA ASN A 217 -11.07 7.61 2.03
C ASN A 217 -11.14 7.04 0.60
N GLY A 218 -11.64 5.80 0.44
CA GLY A 218 -11.94 5.23 -0.86
C GLY A 218 -13.03 5.99 -1.62
N PHE A 219 -14.09 6.41 -0.92
CA PHE A 219 -15.18 7.21 -1.51
C PHE A 219 -14.65 8.54 -2.08
N LEU A 220 -13.95 9.34 -1.27
CA LEU A 220 -13.42 10.62 -1.74
C LEU A 220 -12.36 10.46 -2.84
N THR A 221 -11.56 9.39 -2.80
CA THR A 221 -10.65 9.05 -3.90
C THR A 221 -11.39 8.88 -5.22
N GLY A 222 -12.49 8.13 -5.22
CA GLY A 222 -13.31 7.94 -6.42
C GLY A 222 -14.00 9.22 -6.89
N GLU A 223 -14.50 10.05 -5.97
CA GLU A 223 -15.07 11.36 -6.29
C GLU A 223 -14.05 12.28 -7.00
N HIS A 224 -12.79 12.33 -6.50
CA HIS A 224 -11.71 13.11 -7.13
C HIS A 224 -11.37 12.63 -8.54
N MET A 225 -11.57 11.34 -8.80
CA MET A 225 -11.31 10.70 -10.09
C MET A 225 -12.58 10.57 -10.95
N LYS A 226 -13.73 11.08 -10.47
CA LYS A 226 -15.05 10.98 -11.14
C LYS A 226 -15.42 9.54 -11.48
N PHE A 227 -15.26 8.64 -10.51
CA PHE A 227 -15.72 7.26 -10.68
C PHE A 227 -17.24 7.19 -10.69
N THR A 228 -17.74 6.31 -11.53
CA THR A 228 -19.15 5.96 -11.63
C THR A 228 -19.30 4.45 -11.58
N ALA A 229 -20.53 3.98 -11.43
CA ALA A 229 -20.78 2.55 -11.46
C ALA A 229 -20.30 1.85 -12.75
N ASP A 230 -20.17 2.55 -13.87
CA ASP A 230 -19.73 1.98 -15.15
C ASP A 230 -18.22 1.78 -15.26
N ASP A 231 -17.44 2.27 -14.28
CA ASP A 231 -16.00 2.13 -14.30
C ASP A 231 -15.55 0.70 -13.96
N LYS A 232 -14.41 0.33 -14.57
CA LYS A 232 -13.71 -0.92 -14.30
C LYS A 232 -12.26 -0.60 -13.89
N LEU A 233 -11.91 -0.92 -12.64
CA LEU A 233 -10.57 -0.69 -12.11
C LEU A 233 -9.70 -1.95 -12.21
N CYS A 234 -8.61 -1.89 -12.98
CA CYS A 234 -7.56 -2.91 -12.93
C CYS A 234 -6.74 -2.74 -11.66
N CYS A 235 -6.84 -3.71 -10.74
CA CYS A 235 -6.16 -3.72 -9.46
C CYS A 235 -5.00 -4.71 -9.48
N CYS A 236 -3.79 -4.22 -9.69
CA CYS A 236 -2.55 -5.00 -9.64
C CYS A 236 -1.71 -4.69 -8.38
N VAL A 237 -2.09 -3.69 -7.60
CA VAL A 237 -1.45 -3.35 -6.33
C VAL A 237 -1.86 -4.32 -5.22
N PRO A 238 -0.93 -4.66 -4.28
CA PRO A 238 -1.21 -5.66 -3.26
C PRO A 238 -2.33 -5.26 -2.29
N LEU A 239 -3.27 -6.18 -2.04
CA LEU A 239 -4.36 -6.00 -1.09
C LEU A 239 -3.90 -5.95 0.37
N PHE A 240 -2.73 -6.50 0.70
CA PHE A 240 -2.20 -6.39 2.06
C PHE A 240 -1.72 -4.96 2.42
N HIS A 241 -1.66 -4.07 1.44
CA HIS A 241 -1.27 -2.66 1.60
C HIS A 241 -2.48 -1.75 1.36
N CYS A 242 -2.52 -0.60 2.06
CA CYS A 242 -3.61 0.38 1.96
C CYS A 242 -3.85 0.89 0.52
N PHE A 243 -2.86 0.88 -0.35
CA PHE A 243 -3.04 1.23 -1.76
C PHE A 243 -4.03 0.27 -2.45
N GLY A 244 -3.88 -1.05 -2.22
CA GLY A 244 -4.81 -2.05 -2.78
C GLY A 244 -6.13 -2.13 -2.04
N VAL A 245 -6.09 -2.30 -0.70
CA VAL A 245 -7.33 -2.52 0.06
C VAL A 245 -8.17 -1.25 0.21
N VAL A 246 -7.56 -0.06 0.30
CA VAL A 246 -8.33 1.18 0.49
C VAL A 246 -8.49 1.94 -0.81
N LEU A 247 -7.40 2.48 -1.40
CA LEU A 247 -7.55 3.33 -2.59
C LEU A 247 -8.20 2.59 -3.77
N ALA A 248 -7.89 1.29 -3.96
CA ALA A 248 -8.51 0.53 -5.03
C ALA A 248 -9.86 -0.10 -4.58
N SER A 249 -9.84 -1.02 -3.58
CA SER A 249 -11.03 -1.81 -3.27
C SER A 249 -12.15 -1.02 -2.61
N MET A 250 -11.85 -0.03 -1.74
CA MET A 250 -12.91 0.79 -1.14
C MET A 250 -13.47 1.81 -2.13
N ASN A 251 -12.64 2.33 -3.07
CA ASN A 251 -13.16 3.14 -4.16
C ASN A 251 -14.19 2.36 -4.99
N VAL A 252 -13.83 1.14 -5.42
CA VAL A 252 -14.74 0.27 -6.17
C VAL A 252 -16.01 -0.06 -5.37
N LEU A 253 -15.86 -0.40 -4.08
CA LEU A 253 -16.97 -0.71 -3.18
C LEU A 253 -17.95 0.46 -3.06
N THR A 254 -17.46 1.68 -2.87
CA THR A 254 -18.31 2.84 -2.60
C THR A 254 -19.00 3.40 -3.84
N HIS A 255 -18.46 3.13 -5.04
CA HIS A 255 -19.02 3.61 -6.32
C HIS A 255 -19.78 2.51 -7.10
N GLY A 256 -19.81 1.27 -6.60
CA GLY A 256 -20.50 0.17 -7.28
C GLY A 256 -19.84 -0.24 -8.60
N CYS A 257 -18.52 -0.07 -8.69
CA CYS A 257 -17.71 -0.37 -9.88
C CYS A 257 -17.40 -1.87 -10.02
N THR A 258 -16.74 -2.24 -11.12
CA THR A 258 -16.12 -3.56 -11.28
C THR A 258 -14.63 -3.48 -10.93
N GLN A 259 -14.15 -4.43 -10.13
CA GLN A 259 -12.74 -4.60 -9.82
C GLN A 259 -12.15 -5.77 -10.62
N VAL A 260 -11.28 -5.47 -11.57
CA VAL A 260 -10.54 -6.46 -12.35
C VAL A 260 -9.22 -6.75 -11.64
N MET A 261 -9.10 -7.96 -11.09
CA MET A 261 -8.01 -8.33 -10.19
C MET A 261 -6.85 -8.98 -10.95
N VAL A 262 -5.65 -8.56 -10.60
CA VAL A 262 -4.40 -9.23 -10.95
C VAL A 262 -3.81 -9.81 -9.66
N GLU A 263 -3.69 -11.14 -9.59
CA GLU A 263 -3.30 -11.84 -8.35
C GLU A 263 -1.88 -11.47 -7.90
N LYS A 264 -0.96 -11.44 -8.84
CA LYS A 264 0.43 -10.99 -8.64
C LYS A 264 0.77 -10.05 -9.78
N PHE A 265 1.45 -8.96 -9.48
CA PHE A 265 1.85 -8.03 -10.53
C PHE A 265 2.69 -8.76 -11.60
N ASP A 266 2.22 -8.68 -12.81
CA ASP A 266 2.89 -9.08 -14.04
C ASP A 266 2.45 -8.09 -15.12
N PRO A 267 3.39 -7.35 -15.76
CA PRO A 267 3.03 -6.28 -16.69
C PRO A 267 2.23 -6.79 -17.90
N LEU A 268 2.52 -8.01 -18.38
CA LEU A 268 1.76 -8.61 -19.48
C LEU A 268 0.32 -8.89 -19.06
N LEU A 269 0.13 -9.45 -17.88
CA LEU A 269 -1.20 -9.75 -17.34
C LEU A 269 -2.02 -8.48 -17.09
N VAL A 270 -1.39 -7.41 -16.61
CA VAL A 270 -2.05 -6.09 -16.43
C VAL A 270 -2.53 -5.56 -17.78
N LEU A 271 -1.64 -5.49 -18.79
CA LEU A 271 -1.98 -5.00 -20.14
C LEU A 271 -3.08 -5.84 -20.79
N ALA A 272 -2.99 -7.17 -20.68
CA ALA A 272 -3.99 -8.10 -21.20
C ALA A 272 -5.35 -7.94 -20.49
N SER A 273 -5.35 -7.74 -19.17
CA SER A 273 -6.57 -7.51 -18.40
C SER A 273 -7.24 -6.19 -18.77
N ILE A 274 -6.49 -5.11 -18.92
CA ILE A 274 -7.01 -3.82 -19.37
C ILE A 274 -7.65 -3.95 -20.74
N HIS A 275 -6.96 -4.57 -21.69
CA HIS A 275 -7.45 -4.79 -23.05
C HIS A 275 -8.73 -5.65 -23.07
N LYS A 276 -8.68 -6.83 -22.44
CA LYS A 276 -9.79 -7.80 -22.45
C LYS A 276 -11.04 -7.28 -21.78
N GLU A 277 -10.90 -6.71 -20.59
CA GLU A 277 -12.02 -6.26 -19.76
C GLU A 277 -12.43 -4.81 -20.04
N ARG A 278 -11.69 -4.10 -20.90
CA ARG A 278 -11.92 -2.69 -21.19
C ARG A 278 -11.86 -1.83 -19.92
N CYS A 279 -10.82 -2.03 -19.09
CA CYS A 279 -10.67 -1.29 -17.86
C CYS A 279 -10.57 0.22 -18.13
N THR A 280 -11.21 1.01 -17.28
CA THR A 280 -11.24 2.48 -17.38
C THR A 280 -10.20 3.15 -16.48
N ALA A 281 -9.65 2.39 -15.53
CA ALA A 281 -8.62 2.86 -14.61
C ALA A 281 -7.62 1.74 -14.26
N VAL A 282 -6.39 2.15 -13.92
CA VAL A 282 -5.35 1.28 -13.36
C VAL A 282 -4.55 2.03 -12.31
N TYR A 283 -4.21 1.34 -11.20
CA TYR A 283 -3.41 1.89 -10.12
C TYR A 283 -2.07 1.16 -10.03
N GLY A 284 -1.00 1.90 -9.81
CA GLY A 284 0.32 1.33 -9.70
C GLY A 284 1.33 2.23 -8.99
N VAL A 285 2.43 1.65 -8.57
CA VAL A 285 3.63 2.39 -8.17
C VAL A 285 4.46 2.71 -9.43
N PRO A 286 5.36 3.70 -9.41
CA PRO A 286 6.16 4.08 -10.60
C PRO A 286 6.84 2.90 -11.30
N THR A 287 7.43 1.96 -10.54
CA THR A 287 8.09 0.78 -11.11
C THR A 287 7.17 -0.16 -11.88
N MET A 288 5.89 -0.23 -11.52
CA MET A 288 4.88 -1.00 -12.25
C MET A 288 4.60 -0.35 -13.62
N PHE A 289 4.35 0.94 -13.65
CA PHE A 289 4.17 1.68 -14.91
C PHE A 289 5.40 1.62 -15.82
N ILE A 290 6.61 1.72 -15.25
CA ILE A 290 7.85 1.53 -16.01
C ILE A 290 7.90 0.14 -16.65
N ALA A 291 7.53 -0.91 -15.92
CA ALA A 291 7.52 -2.26 -16.44
C ALA A 291 6.47 -2.46 -17.56
N GLU A 292 5.28 -1.89 -17.39
CA GLU A 292 4.20 -1.92 -18.38
C GLU A 292 4.59 -1.17 -19.66
N LEU A 293 5.12 0.05 -19.54
CA LEU A 293 5.53 0.90 -20.68
C LEU A 293 6.71 0.32 -21.46
N ASN A 294 7.59 -0.43 -20.80
CA ASN A 294 8.74 -1.08 -21.46
C ASN A 294 8.45 -2.52 -21.89
N HIS A 295 7.21 -3.00 -21.74
CA HIS A 295 6.89 -4.37 -22.12
C HIS A 295 6.90 -4.52 -23.65
N PRO A 296 7.62 -5.52 -24.24
CA PRO A 296 7.77 -5.67 -25.68
C PRO A 296 6.45 -5.81 -26.45
N MET A 297 5.39 -6.26 -25.77
CA MET A 297 4.08 -6.46 -26.36
C MET A 297 3.10 -5.29 -26.12
N LEU A 298 3.56 -4.15 -25.60
CA LEU A 298 2.68 -3.01 -25.27
C LEU A 298 1.76 -2.63 -26.43
N GLU A 299 2.32 -2.51 -27.62
CA GLU A 299 1.61 -2.10 -28.85
C GLU A 299 0.55 -3.12 -29.35
N MET A 300 0.52 -4.33 -28.76
CA MET A 300 -0.49 -5.34 -29.10
C MET A 300 -1.79 -5.17 -28.32
N PHE A 301 -1.82 -4.33 -27.30
CA PHE A 301 -2.97 -4.13 -26.43
C PHE A 301 -3.65 -2.80 -26.71
N ASP A 302 -4.97 -2.82 -26.81
CA ASP A 302 -5.80 -1.60 -26.89
C ASP A 302 -6.05 -1.07 -25.48
N LEU A 303 -5.39 0.01 -25.12
CA LEU A 303 -5.52 0.68 -23.83
C LEU A 303 -6.45 1.91 -23.88
N THR A 304 -7.12 2.17 -25.01
CA THR A 304 -7.96 3.37 -25.22
C THR A 304 -9.19 3.46 -24.34
N SER A 305 -9.52 2.38 -23.60
CA SER A 305 -10.57 2.41 -22.58
C SER A 305 -10.15 3.11 -21.29
N LEU A 306 -8.84 3.19 -21.02
CA LEU A 306 -8.34 3.91 -19.86
C LEU A 306 -8.67 5.40 -19.95
N ARG A 307 -9.09 5.98 -18.83
CA ARG A 307 -9.34 7.41 -18.70
C ARG A 307 -8.60 8.04 -17.54
N THR A 308 -8.26 7.23 -16.50
CA THR A 308 -7.61 7.69 -15.29
C THR A 308 -6.82 6.58 -14.60
N GLY A 309 -6.05 6.96 -13.59
CA GLY A 309 -5.32 6.03 -12.73
C GLY A 309 -4.60 6.77 -11.62
N ILE A 310 -4.05 6.03 -10.67
CA ILE A 310 -3.22 6.56 -9.59
C ILE A 310 -1.81 6.03 -9.71
N MET A 311 -0.85 6.94 -9.73
CA MET A 311 0.56 6.65 -9.48
C MET A 311 0.93 7.17 -8.10
N ALA A 312 1.28 6.29 -7.18
CA ALA A 312 1.56 6.66 -5.79
C ALA A 312 2.51 5.68 -5.09
N GLY A 313 2.74 5.90 -3.81
CA GLY A 313 3.53 4.99 -2.96
C GLY A 313 5.03 5.30 -2.92
N SER A 314 5.54 6.06 -3.85
CA SER A 314 6.90 6.63 -3.87
C SER A 314 6.91 7.94 -4.66
N LEU A 315 8.07 8.51 -4.88
CA LEU A 315 8.22 9.64 -5.80
C LEU A 315 7.70 9.25 -7.19
N CYS A 316 6.81 10.07 -7.73
CA CYS A 316 6.26 9.93 -9.09
C CYS A 316 7.02 10.88 -10.03
N PRO A 317 7.96 10.37 -10.86
CA PRO A 317 8.72 11.23 -11.76
C PRO A 317 7.83 11.90 -12.79
N VAL A 318 8.01 13.20 -12.99
CA VAL A 318 7.21 14.01 -13.91
C VAL A 318 7.20 13.43 -15.32
N GLU A 319 8.36 13.05 -15.84
CA GLU A 319 8.48 12.50 -17.19
C GLU A 319 7.79 11.12 -17.35
N LEU A 320 7.80 10.31 -16.28
CA LEU A 320 7.05 9.06 -16.28
C LEU A 320 5.53 9.32 -16.31
N MET A 321 5.03 10.27 -15.52
CA MET A 321 3.61 10.61 -15.50
C MET A 321 3.14 11.13 -16.87
N LYS A 322 3.94 11.97 -17.53
CA LYS A 322 3.67 12.42 -18.91
C LYS A 322 3.61 11.25 -19.90
N THR A 323 4.59 10.35 -19.82
CA THR A 323 4.66 9.17 -20.69
C THR A 323 3.45 8.24 -20.50
N VAL A 324 3.00 8.07 -19.25
CA VAL A 324 1.79 7.29 -18.93
C VAL A 324 0.55 7.96 -19.54
N ASP A 325 0.36 9.27 -19.35
CA ASP A 325 -0.77 10.00 -19.96
C ASP A 325 -0.79 9.84 -21.49
N GLU A 326 0.37 9.96 -22.13
CA GLU A 326 0.50 9.89 -23.61
C GLU A 326 0.30 8.48 -24.15
N LYS A 327 1.02 7.48 -23.60
CA LYS A 327 1.06 6.12 -24.16
C LYS A 327 -0.08 5.22 -23.66
N MET A 328 -0.59 5.45 -22.45
CA MET A 328 -1.70 4.70 -21.91
C MET A 328 -3.06 5.42 -22.05
N HIS A 329 -3.08 6.60 -22.67
CA HIS A 329 -4.28 7.39 -22.98
C HIS A 329 -5.13 7.76 -21.77
N MET A 330 -4.51 7.98 -20.61
CA MET A 330 -5.23 8.25 -19.37
C MET A 330 -4.71 9.51 -18.67
N ARG A 331 -5.52 10.12 -17.82
CA ARG A 331 -5.10 11.19 -16.92
C ARG A 331 -4.67 10.58 -15.60
N VAL A 332 -3.36 10.36 -15.44
CA VAL A 332 -2.81 9.83 -14.18
C VAL A 332 -2.82 10.90 -13.10
N THR A 333 -3.23 10.52 -11.91
CA THR A 333 -3.24 11.37 -10.70
C THR A 333 -2.25 10.85 -9.67
N SER A 334 -1.93 11.67 -8.68
CA SER A 334 -1.05 11.28 -7.58
C SER A 334 -1.75 11.47 -6.23
N VAL A 335 -1.67 10.45 -5.38
CA VAL A 335 -2.13 10.48 -3.98
C VAL A 335 -0.93 10.42 -3.07
N TYR A 336 -0.87 11.34 -2.11
CA TYR A 336 0.10 11.28 -1.03
C TYR A 336 -0.61 10.97 0.30
N GLY A 337 0.06 10.20 1.13
CA GLY A 337 -0.33 9.89 2.49
C GLY A 337 0.37 8.66 3.05
N LEU A 338 -0.10 8.20 4.19
CA LEU A 338 0.47 7.15 5.02
C LEU A 338 -0.61 6.13 5.36
N THR A 339 -0.23 4.93 5.77
CA THR A 339 -1.20 3.97 6.33
C THR A 339 -1.99 4.59 7.48
N GLU A 340 -1.31 5.41 8.30
CA GLU A 340 -1.85 6.15 9.44
C GLU A 340 -2.90 7.21 9.06
N THR A 341 -3.00 7.57 7.77
CA THR A 341 -4.02 8.50 7.23
C THR A 341 -5.02 7.83 6.28
N SER A 342 -5.12 6.50 6.26
CA SER A 342 -6.17 5.66 5.66
C SER A 342 -6.30 5.58 4.12
N PRO A 343 -5.32 5.70 3.22
CA PRO A 343 -4.03 6.34 3.39
C PRO A 343 -3.98 7.78 2.88
N GLY A 344 -5.00 8.26 2.12
CA GLY A 344 -4.94 9.54 1.40
C GLY A 344 -5.02 10.74 2.33
N MET A 345 -4.03 11.60 2.24
CA MET A 345 -3.96 12.93 2.84
C MET A 345 -4.26 14.02 1.82
N THR A 346 -3.57 13.96 0.68
CA THR A 346 -3.74 14.87 -0.46
C THR A 346 -3.87 14.09 -1.76
N HIS A 347 -4.54 14.66 -2.75
CA HIS A 347 -4.79 14.05 -4.04
C HIS A 347 -4.87 15.10 -5.15
N SER A 348 -4.11 14.92 -6.24
CA SER A 348 -4.35 15.67 -7.48
C SER A 348 -5.59 15.10 -8.17
N ARG A 349 -6.48 15.97 -8.64
CA ARG A 349 -7.77 15.55 -9.21
C ARG A 349 -7.65 15.32 -10.72
N ILE A 350 -8.53 14.46 -11.26
CA ILE A 350 -8.55 14.19 -12.70
C ILE A 350 -8.78 15.45 -13.54
N GLU A 351 -9.49 16.44 -12.98
CA GLU A 351 -9.81 17.71 -13.64
C GLU A 351 -8.68 18.74 -13.57
N ASP A 352 -7.69 18.52 -12.69
CA ASP A 352 -6.55 19.42 -12.56
C ASP A 352 -5.75 19.51 -13.87
N PRO A 353 -5.18 20.68 -14.17
CA PRO A 353 -4.23 20.81 -15.27
C PRO A 353 -3.08 19.81 -15.15
N ALA A 354 -2.55 19.38 -16.27
CA ALA A 354 -1.44 18.42 -16.32
C ALA A 354 -0.24 18.88 -15.46
N GLU A 355 0.06 20.18 -15.48
CA GLU A 355 1.12 20.78 -14.68
C GLU A 355 0.93 20.52 -13.16
N VAL A 356 -0.29 20.66 -12.67
CA VAL A 356 -0.63 20.37 -11.25
C VAL A 356 -0.50 18.88 -10.96
N ARG A 357 -1.07 18.01 -11.83
CA ARG A 357 -1.06 16.55 -11.63
C ARG A 357 0.35 15.96 -11.60
N TYR A 358 1.27 16.51 -12.40
CA TYR A 358 2.64 15.99 -12.51
C TYR A 358 3.59 16.54 -11.45
N ASN A 359 3.41 17.78 -11.02
CA ASN A 359 4.37 18.47 -10.15
C ASN A 359 3.94 18.57 -8.69
N THR A 360 2.70 18.19 -8.38
CA THR A 360 2.14 18.28 -7.02
C THR A 360 1.47 16.96 -6.60
N VAL A 361 1.17 16.85 -5.33
CA VAL A 361 0.29 15.81 -4.79
C VAL A 361 -1.14 16.34 -4.55
N GLY A 362 -1.48 17.46 -5.20
CA GLY A 362 -2.79 18.09 -5.17
C GLY A 362 -3.15 18.74 -3.86
N HIS A 363 -4.45 18.79 -3.59
CA HIS A 363 -5.05 19.39 -2.40
C HIS A 363 -5.36 18.34 -1.34
N GLU A 364 -5.61 18.81 -0.11
CA GLU A 364 -6.16 17.97 0.95
C GLU A 364 -7.49 17.32 0.53
N PHE A 365 -7.76 16.16 1.13
CA PHE A 365 -9.08 15.53 1.03
C PHE A 365 -10.13 16.41 1.75
N GLU A 366 -11.35 16.40 1.26
CA GLU A 366 -12.46 17.05 1.96
C GLU A 366 -12.62 16.48 3.38
N PHE A 367 -13.06 17.31 4.32
CA PHE A 367 -13.22 16.97 5.73
C PHE A 367 -11.90 16.62 6.47
N THR A 368 -10.77 17.05 5.91
CA THR A 368 -9.46 16.99 6.56
C THR A 368 -8.83 18.38 6.58
N GLU A 369 -7.85 18.56 7.42
CA GLU A 369 -7.01 19.74 7.48
C GLU A 369 -5.55 19.31 7.37
N VAL A 370 -4.84 19.80 6.36
CA VAL A 370 -3.41 19.56 6.18
C VAL A 370 -2.64 20.83 6.41
N ARG A 371 -1.66 20.77 7.31
CA ARG A 371 -0.74 21.88 7.63
C ARG A 371 0.68 21.51 7.28
N VAL A 372 1.46 22.54 6.96
CA VAL A 372 2.92 22.46 6.85
C VAL A 372 3.49 23.15 8.09
N ILE A 373 4.13 22.41 8.97
CA ILE A 373 4.57 22.88 10.30
C ILE A 373 6.10 22.85 10.35
N ASP A 374 6.70 23.93 10.86
CA ASP A 374 8.14 23.95 11.15
C ASP A 374 8.44 22.94 12.28
N PRO A 375 9.26 21.90 12.02
CA PRO A 375 9.51 20.86 13.01
C PRO A 375 10.33 21.33 14.23
N GLU A 376 10.98 22.52 14.18
CA GLU A 376 11.74 23.07 15.30
C GLU A 376 10.88 23.96 16.20
N THR A 377 10.02 24.79 15.60
CA THR A 377 9.20 25.77 16.35
C THR A 377 7.79 25.28 16.65
N GLY A 378 7.27 24.32 15.86
CA GLY A 378 5.89 23.86 15.93
C GLY A 378 4.88 24.85 15.33
N GLU A 379 5.34 25.93 14.68
CA GLU A 379 4.48 26.93 14.05
C GLU A 379 4.16 26.56 12.59
N GLU A 380 3.01 27.01 12.09
CA GLU A 380 2.64 26.80 10.69
C GLU A 380 3.53 27.63 9.76
N CYS A 381 4.11 26.99 8.76
CA CYS A 381 4.97 27.62 7.78
C CYS A 381 4.18 28.51 6.81
N PRO A 382 4.72 29.67 6.41
CA PRO A 382 4.17 30.46 5.33
C PRO A 382 4.11 29.68 4.01
N VAL A 383 3.23 30.10 3.08
CA VAL A 383 3.16 29.56 1.72
C VAL A 383 4.53 29.59 1.05
N GLY A 384 4.91 28.48 0.40
CA GLY A 384 6.21 28.30 -0.25
C GLY A 384 7.36 27.95 0.70
N VAL A 385 7.15 27.94 2.01
CA VAL A 385 8.15 27.52 3.00
C VAL A 385 7.96 26.06 3.35
N GLN A 386 9.08 25.30 3.37
CA GLN A 386 9.10 23.88 3.67
C GLN A 386 8.92 23.63 5.17
N GLY A 387 8.12 22.62 5.50
CA GLY A 387 7.96 22.09 6.85
C GLY A 387 7.41 20.68 6.83
N GLU A 388 7.11 20.12 8.00
CA GLU A 388 6.50 18.81 8.14
C GLU A 388 5.02 18.85 7.73
N MET A 389 4.59 17.86 6.94
CA MET A 389 3.19 17.68 6.57
C MET A 389 2.43 17.02 7.74
N CYS A 390 1.43 17.70 8.28
CA CYS A 390 0.61 17.20 9.38
C CYS A 390 -0.86 17.14 8.96
N ASN A 391 -1.59 16.10 9.36
CA ASN A 391 -2.98 15.86 8.97
C ASN A 391 -3.91 15.74 10.18
N ARG A 392 -5.08 16.36 10.10
CA ARG A 392 -6.18 16.16 11.04
C ARG A 392 -7.49 15.91 10.30
N GLY A 393 -8.18 14.83 10.60
CA GLY A 393 -9.47 14.56 9.97
C GLY A 393 -9.99 13.14 10.20
N TYR A 394 -11.07 12.83 9.50
CA TYR A 394 -11.74 11.54 9.53
C TYR A 394 -10.81 10.37 9.16
N ASN A 395 -9.77 10.65 8.39
CA ASN A 395 -8.83 9.69 7.82
C ASN A 395 -7.69 9.30 8.77
N ASN A 396 -7.48 10.02 9.88
CA ASN A 396 -6.47 9.62 10.86
C ASN A 396 -6.83 8.28 11.51
N MET A 397 -5.82 7.43 11.67
CA MET A 397 -5.93 6.14 12.36
C MET A 397 -6.50 6.29 13.76
N LYS A 398 -7.09 5.22 14.29
CA LYS A 398 -7.49 5.16 15.70
C LYS A 398 -6.29 5.13 16.66
N GLY A 399 -5.13 4.74 16.18
CA GLY A 399 -3.86 4.63 16.90
C GLY A 399 -3.09 3.36 16.52
N TYR A 400 -1.93 3.18 17.16
CA TYR A 400 -1.15 1.95 17.04
C TYR A 400 -1.61 0.91 18.07
N TYR A 401 -1.86 -0.30 17.62
CA TYR A 401 -2.29 -1.40 18.48
C TYR A 401 -1.26 -1.69 19.57
N LYS A 402 -1.71 -1.71 20.85
CA LYS A 402 -0.88 -1.90 22.06
C LYS A 402 0.31 -0.92 22.18
N ASN A 403 0.26 0.23 21.54
CA ASN A 403 1.37 1.19 21.61
C ASN A 403 0.85 2.63 21.73
N GLU A 404 0.34 2.95 22.92
CA GLU A 404 -0.18 4.28 23.24
C GLU A 404 0.91 5.36 23.19
N ALA A 405 2.12 5.03 23.63
CA ALA A 405 3.25 5.96 23.58
C ALA A 405 3.56 6.42 22.15
N ALA A 406 3.66 5.45 21.20
CA ALA A 406 3.86 5.79 19.80
C ALA A 406 2.65 6.48 19.16
N THR A 407 1.43 6.20 19.63
CA THR A 407 0.23 6.91 19.19
C THR A 407 0.27 8.36 19.59
N ASN A 408 0.61 8.66 20.84
CA ASN A 408 0.72 10.02 21.38
C ASN A 408 1.93 10.79 20.80
N GLU A 409 2.97 10.09 20.34
CA GLU A 409 4.07 10.69 19.58
C GLU A 409 3.64 11.06 18.15
N ALA A 410 2.83 10.22 17.52
CA ALA A 410 2.40 10.41 16.14
C ALA A 410 1.23 11.39 15.99
N ILE A 411 0.33 11.46 16.97
CA ILE A 411 -0.85 12.35 16.97
C ILE A 411 -0.72 13.29 18.16
N ASP A 412 -0.59 14.58 17.87
CA ASP A 412 -0.44 15.61 18.88
C ASP A 412 -1.74 15.89 19.66
N LYS A 413 -1.64 16.77 20.68
CA LYS A 413 -2.77 17.16 21.53
C LYS A 413 -3.92 17.86 20.79
N ASP A 414 -3.64 18.45 19.63
CA ASP A 414 -4.60 19.17 18.79
C ASP A 414 -5.20 18.24 17.70
N GLY A 415 -4.81 16.95 17.69
CA GLY A 415 -5.30 15.91 16.81
C GLY A 415 -4.60 15.85 15.45
N PHE A 416 -3.49 16.57 15.27
CA PHE A 416 -2.70 16.47 14.04
C PHE A 416 -1.77 15.25 14.10
N LEU A 417 -1.84 14.46 13.05
CA LEU A 417 -0.92 13.35 12.82
C LEU A 417 0.30 13.87 12.09
N HIS A 418 1.47 13.70 12.70
CA HIS A 418 2.78 14.06 12.17
C HIS A 418 3.27 12.99 11.20
N SER A 419 3.46 13.36 9.93
CA SER A 419 3.80 12.39 8.88
C SER A 419 5.28 11.98 8.87
N GLY A 420 6.15 12.84 9.39
CA GLY A 420 7.60 12.72 9.22
C GLY A 420 8.09 13.06 7.81
N ASP A 421 7.18 13.45 6.92
CA ASP A 421 7.50 13.86 5.55
C ASP A 421 7.48 15.37 5.42
N LEU A 422 8.44 15.91 4.67
CA LEU A 422 8.56 17.34 4.39
C LEU A 422 7.81 17.70 3.11
N GLY A 423 7.15 18.86 3.15
CA GLY A 423 6.44 19.38 1.99
C GLY A 423 6.35 20.90 2.01
N VAL A 424 5.82 21.42 0.93
CA VAL A 424 5.48 22.85 0.78
C VAL A 424 4.05 22.96 0.27
N ARG A 425 3.36 24.04 0.67
CA ARG A 425 2.06 24.43 0.12
C ARG A 425 2.28 25.62 -0.81
N ASP A 426 1.73 25.56 -2.03
CA ASP A 426 1.81 26.66 -2.98
C ASP A 426 0.68 27.70 -2.77
N GLU A 427 0.71 28.80 -3.53
CA GLU A 427 -0.28 29.87 -3.46
C GLU A 427 -1.69 29.42 -3.90
N ASN A 428 -1.80 28.32 -4.65
CA ASN A 428 -3.06 27.74 -5.10
C ASN A 428 -3.59 26.67 -4.13
N GLY A 429 -2.87 26.39 -3.04
CA GLY A 429 -3.22 25.37 -2.04
C GLY A 429 -2.79 23.95 -2.39
N ASN A 430 -2.04 23.74 -3.48
CA ASN A 430 -1.48 22.44 -3.77
C ASN A 430 -0.27 22.13 -2.90
N PHE A 431 -0.09 20.87 -2.56
CA PHE A 431 1.05 20.38 -1.81
C PHE A 431 2.07 19.70 -2.72
N ARG A 432 3.33 19.85 -2.38
CA ARG A 432 4.45 19.12 -3.00
C ARG A 432 5.33 18.54 -1.91
N ILE A 433 5.56 17.24 -1.96
CA ILE A 433 6.48 16.57 -1.04
C ILE A 433 7.91 16.90 -1.45
N THR A 434 8.74 17.31 -0.51
CA THR A 434 10.14 17.69 -0.75
C THR A 434 11.14 16.72 -0.15
N GLY A 435 10.69 15.83 0.75
CA GLY A 435 11.57 14.81 1.32
C GLY A 435 10.98 14.13 2.55
N ARG A 436 11.84 13.44 3.27
CA ARG A 436 11.56 12.89 4.61
C ARG A 436 12.53 13.47 5.61
N ILE A 437 12.05 13.77 6.80
CA ILE A 437 12.89 14.25 7.91
C ILE A 437 14.02 13.25 8.19
N LYS A 438 13.70 11.96 8.20
CA LYS A 438 14.65 10.88 8.52
C LYS A 438 15.58 10.46 7.35
N ASP A 439 15.24 10.80 6.11
CA ASP A 439 16.07 10.53 4.93
C ASP A 439 16.98 11.70 4.59
N MET A 440 16.83 12.85 5.26
CA MET A 440 17.65 14.03 5.08
C MET A 440 19.10 13.71 5.38
N ILE A 441 19.98 14.08 4.47
CA ILE A 441 21.44 13.90 4.62
C ILE A 441 22.01 15.13 5.30
N ILE A 442 22.64 14.94 6.47
CA ILE A 442 23.28 16.02 7.21
C ILE A 442 24.77 16.01 6.93
N ARG A 443 25.18 16.79 5.96
CA ARG A 443 26.59 16.85 5.52
C ARG A 443 27.30 18.07 6.11
N GLY A 444 28.06 17.85 7.18
CA GLY A 444 28.84 18.93 7.81
C GLY A 444 27.99 20.10 8.32
N GLY A 445 26.73 19.82 8.74
CA GLY A 445 25.78 20.83 9.21
C GLY A 445 24.85 21.38 8.13
N GLU A 446 25.03 20.99 6.87
CA GLU A 446 24.15 21.36 5.75
C GLU A 446 23.12 20.27 5.51
N ASN A 447 21.83 20.64 5.44
CA ASN A 447 20.73 19.73 5.17
C ASN A 447 20.58 19.54 3.66
N ILE A 448 20.68 18.29 3.20
CA ILE A 448 20.52 17.89 1.81
C ILE A 448 19.33 16.96 1.71
N TYR A 449 18.39 17.30 0.85
CA TYR A 449 17.18 16.52 0.64
C TYR A 449 17.36 15.58 -0.56
N PRO A 450 17.37 14.25 -0.36
CA PRO A 450 17.58 13.28 -1.43
C PRO A 450 16.70 13.49 -2.65
N ARG A 451 15.43 13.83 -2.43
CA ARG A 451 14.46 14.03 -3.50
C ARG A 451 14.84 15.13 -4.50
N GLU A 452 15.37 16.24 -4.01
CA GLU A 452 15.83 17.34 -4.88
C GLU A 452 16.91 16.85 -5.86
N LEU A 453 17.82 16.02 -5.36
CA LEU A 453 18.89 15.45 -6.17
C LEU A 453 18.41 14.35 -7.11
N GLU A 454 17.46 13.53 -6.67
CA GLU A 454 16.83 12.50 -7.51
C GLU A 454 16.12 13.15 -8.70
N GLU A 455 15.28 14.15 -8.45
CA GLU A 455 14.59 14.90 -9.51
C GLU A 455 15.58 15.55 -10.48
N PHE A 456 16.68 16.11 -9.99
CA PHE A 456 17.71 16.68 -10.83
C PHE A 456 18.45 15.63 -11.67
N LEU A 457 18.83 14.50 -11.07
CA LEU A 457 19.58 13.43 -11.71
C LEU A 457 18.74 12.62 -12.72
N TYR A 458 17.41 12.60 -12.61
CA TYR A 458 16.55 12.04 -13.66
C TYR A 458 16.75 12.71 -15.02
N HIS A 459 17.23 13.95 -15.07
CA HIS A 459 17.55 14.65 -16.32
C HIS A 459 18.93 14.30 -16.90
N PHE A 460 19.73 13.47 -16.21
CA PHE A 460 20.98 13.00 -16.79
C PHE A 460 20.70 11.99 -17.91
N PRO A 461 21.31 12.15 -19.12
CA PRO A 461 21.04 11.29 -20.25
C PRO A 461 21.25 9.80 -19.94
N GLY A 462 20.23 8.99 -20.19
CA GLY A 462 20.27 7.54 -20.02
C GLY A 462 19.91 7.02 -18.65
N VAL A 463 19.53 7.87 -17.69
CA VAL A 463 18.99 7.43 -16.40
C VAL A 463 17.60 6.81 -16.60
N LYS A 464 17.48 5.56 -16.14
CA LYS A 464 16.19 4.84 -16.03
C LYS A 464 15.54 5.06 -14.66
N ASP A 465 16.35 5.03 -13.60
CA ASP A 465 15.91 5.31 -12.23
C ASP A 465 17.09 5.75 -11.37
N VAL A 466 16.85 6.57 -10.35
CA VAL A 466 17.89 7.08 -9.45
C VAL A 466 17.36 7.23 -8.04
N GLN A 467 18.20 6.84 -7.08
CA GLN A 467 17.96 7.03 -5.65
C GLN A 467 19.18 7.68 -5.01
N VAL A 468 18.91 8.57 -4.07
CA VAL A 468 19.96 9.25 -3.30
C VAL A 468 19.81 8.90 -1.82
N ALA A 469 20.92 8.55 -1.18
CA ALA A 469 20.96 8.20 0.24
C ALA A 469 22.26 8.66 0.91
N ALA A 470 22.20 8.78 2.23
CA ALA A 470 23.37 9.06 3.03
C ALA A 470 24.38 7.89 3.00
N VAL A 471 25.65 8.21 2.82
CA VAL A 471 26.78 7.30 3.04
C VAL A 471 27.60 7.86 4.21
N PRO A 472 27.95 7.05 5.23
CA PRO A 472 28.73 7.53 6.37
C PRO A 472 30.05 8.18 5.95
N SER A 473 30.41 9.27 6.63
CA SER A 473 31.64 10.01 6.40
C SER A 473 32.32 10.37 7.72
N LYS A 474 33.62 10.10 7.82
CA LYS A 474 34.41 10.47 9.00
C LYS A 474 34.57 11.99 9.14
N LYS A 475 34.60 12.70 8.01
CA LYS A 475 34.85 14.14 7.98
C LYS A 475 33.58 14.97 8.17
N TYR A 476 32.48 14.56 7.57
CA TYR A 476 31.24 15.35 7.51
C TYR A 476 30.04 14.69 8.21
N GLY A 477 30.25 13.53 8.87
CA GLY A 477 29.18 12.69 9.40
C GLY A 477 28.53 11.85 8.31
N GLU A 478 28.02 12.52 7.29
CA GLU A 478 27.41 11.90 6.12
C GLU A 478 27.90 12.54 4.82
N GLU A 479 27.86 11.77 3.74
CA GLU A 479 28.12 12.18 2.35
C GLU A 479 26.98 11.72 1.45
N VAL A 480 26.81 12.39 0.33
CA VAL A 480 25.78 12.06 -0.67
C VAL A 480 26.25 10.90 -1.54
N GLY A 481 25.47 9.81 -1.55
CA GLY A 481 25.58 8.71 -2.49
C GLY A 481 24.41 8.69 -3.46
N ALA A 482 24.68 8.67 -4.76
CA ALA A 482 23.67 8.49 -5.80
C ALA A 482 23.77 7.07 -6.38
N PHE A 483 22.65 6.35 -6.37
CA PHE A 483 22.50 5.00 -6.91
C PHE A 483 21.68 5.12 -8.20
N ILE A 484 22.26 4.75 -9.33
CA ILE A 484 21.71 5.01 -10.66
C ILE A 484 21.52 3.70 -11.42
N ILE A 485 20.32 3.51 -11.96
CA ILE A 485 20.02 2.48 -12.95
C ILE A 485 19.97 3.17 -14.32
N LEU A 486 20.77 2.69 -15.26
CA LEU A 486 20.77 3.18 -16.63
C LEU A 486 19.83 2.35 -17.52
N HIS A 487 19.38 2.92 -18.62
CA HIS A 487 18.69 2.15 -19.67
C HIS A 487 19.62 1.11 -20.30
N ASP A 488 19.05 0.02 -20.81
CA ASP A 488 19.80 -1.04 -21.45
C ASP A 488 20.65 -0.52 -22.62
N GLY A 489 21.95 -0.90 -22.64
CA GLY A 489 22.90 -0.46 -23.64
C GLY A 489 23.49 0.94 -23.43
N VAL A 490 23.06 1.66 -22.41
CA VAL A 490 23.65 2.96 -22.02
C VAL A 490 24.76 2.72 -21.00
N THR A 491 25.87 3.45 -21.16
CA THR A 491 26.99 3.48 -20.21
C THR A 491 27.27 4.91 -19.79
N ALA A 492 27.63 5.12 -18.56
CA ALA A 492 28.08 6.41 -18.03
C ALA A 492 29.18 6.20 -16.99
N THR A 493 29.96 7.21 -16.75
CA THR A 493 30.99 7.23 -15.72
C THR A 493 30.60 8.13 -14.55
N GLU A 494 31.18 7.89 -13.38
CA GLU A 494 30.98 8.75 -12.21
C GLU A 494 31.30 10.22 -12.52
N GLU A 495 32.34 10.48 -13.30
CA GLU A 495 32.79 11.83 -13.60
C GLU A 495 31.81 12.55 -14.51
N GLU A 496 31.22 11.87 -15.50
CA GLU A 496 30.15 12.45 -16.35
C GLU A 496 28.94 12.88 -15.53
N VAL A 497 28.53 12.07 -14.55
CA VAL A 497 27.41 12.42 -13.64
C VAL A 497 27.79 13.63 -12.77
N LYS A 498 29.00 13.66 -12.22
CA LYS A 498 29.50 14.78 -11.41
C LYS A 498 29.64 16.06 -12.25
N ASP A 499 30.14 15.95 -13.49
CA ASP A 499 30.23 17.06 -14.42
C ASP A 499 28.85 17.62 -14.79
N PHE A 500 27.87 16.75 -14.96
CA PHE A 500 26.48 17.18 -15.17
C PHE A 500 25.95 18.02 -14.01
N CYS A 501 26.37 17.72 -12.77
CA CYS A 501 25.98 18.45 -11.56
C CYS A 501 26.72 19.79 -11.41
N ARG A 502 27.97 19.88 -11.86
CA ARG A 502 28.83 21.06 -11.67
C ARG A 502 28.24 22.31 -12.29
N GLY A 503 28.18 23.39 -11.50
CA GLY A 503 27.64 24.68 -11.92
C GLY A 503 26.12 24.74 -12.06
N LYS A 504 25.41 23.61 -11.88
CA LYS A 504 23.94 23.56 -11.95
C LYS A 504 23.28 23.38 -10.57
N ILE A 505 23.98 22.72 -9.63
CA ILE A 505 23.56 22.58 -8.25
C ILE A 505 24.66 23.03 -7.30
N ALA A 506 24.31 23.32 -6.05
CA ALA A 506 25.26 23.74 -5.02
C ALA A 506 26.34 22.66 -4.80
N ARG A 507 27.59 23.09 -4.60
CA ARG A 507 28.75 22.18 -4.52
C ARG A 507 28.61 21.10 -3.44
N HIS A 508 28.00 21.42 -2.30
CA HIS A 508 27.81 20.48 -1.20
C HIS A 508 26.77 19.39 -1.53
N LYS A 509 25.87 19.64 -2.49
CA LYS A 509 24.85 18.71 -2.97
C LYS A 509 25.33 17.75 -4.04
N ILE A 510 26.49 18.01 -4.68
CA ILE A 510 27.04 17.11 -5.71
C ILE A 510 27.38 15.77 -5.06
N PRO A 511 26.83 14.65 -5.56
CA PRO A 511 27.09 13.34 -4.98
C PRO A 511 28.58 13.03 -4.93
N LYS A 512 29.07 12.66 -3.75
CA LYS A 512 30.44 12.23 -3.55
C LYS A 512 30.68 10.87 -4.20
N TYR A 513 29.70 9.97 -4.04
CA TYR A 513 29.74 8.62 -4.55
C TYR A 513 28.63 8.41 -5.58
N ILE A 514 28.96 7.82 -6.71
CA ILE A 514 28.04 7.42 -7.77
C ILE A 514 28.15 5.89 -7.90
N PHE A 515 27.03 5.21 -7.73
CA PHE A 515 26.94 3.76 -7.84
C PHE A 515 26.01 3.41 -9.00
N PHE A 516 26.51 2.75 -10.01
CA PHE A 516 25.66 2.15 -11.05
C PHE A 516 25.24 0.77 -10.58
N VAL A 517 23.93 0.54 -10.54
CA VAL A 517 23.32 -0.70 -10.00
C VAL A 517 22.25 -1.22 -10.97
N ASP A 518 22.00 -2.53 -10.94
CA ASP A 518 20.99 -3.15 -11.78
C ASP A 518 19.59 -3.06 -11.16
N THR A 519 19.50 -3.04 -9.83
CA THR A 519 18.24 -3.03 -9.08
C THR A 519 18.37 -2.31 -7.75
N PHE A 520 17.26 -1.79 -7.24
CA PHE A 520 17.18 -1.28 -5.87
C PHE A 520 16.55 -2.32 -4.92
N PRO A 521 16.91 -2.30 -3.62
CA PRO A 521 16.19 -3.07 -2.61
C PRO A 521 14.77 -2.53 -2.48
N MET A 522 13.76 -3.42 -2.67
CA MET A 522 12.35 -3.05 -2.64
C MET A 522 11.58 -3.78 -1.54
N THR A 523 10.45 -3.20 -1.14
CA THR A 523 9.43 -3.86 -0.32
C THR A 523 8.56 -4.78 -1.19
N GLY A 524 7.73 -5.62 -0.54
CA GLY A 524 6.73 -6.43 -1.25
C GLY A 524 5.65 -5.65 -2.00
N SER A 525 5.50 -4.37 -1.68
CA SER A 525 4.61 -3.44 -2.37
C SER A 525 5.30 -2.66 -3.51
N GLY A 526 6.55 -2.99 -3.86
CA GLY A 526 7.31 -2.32 -4.91
C GLY A 526 7.94 -0.97 -4.50
N LYS A 527 7.93 -0.63 -3.20
CA LYS A 527 8.57 0.60 -2.69
C LYS A 527 10.06 0.38 -2.43
N ILE A 528 10.88 1.36 -2.80
CA ILE A 528 12.33 1.33 -2.58
C ILE A 528 12.63 1.48 -1.08
N GLN A 529 13.51 0.62 -0.56
CA GLN A 529 13.96 0.63 0.82
C GLN A 529 15.24 1.47 0.95
N LYS A 530 15.10 2.81 1.01
CA LYS A 530 16.24 3.74 1.06
C LYS A 530 17.23 3.44 2.19
N PHE A 531 16.76 3.00 3.36
CA PHE A 531 17.65 2.65 4.48
C PHE A 531 18.64 1.54 4.14
N LYS A 532 18.29 0.62 3.21
CA LYS A 532 19.21 -0.42 2.74
C LYS A 532 20.22 0.08 1.71
N LEU A 533 20.00 1.24 1.10
CA LEU A 533 20.97 1.83 0.17
C LEU A 533 22.23 2.28 0.90
N LYS A 534 22.12 2.71 2.16
CA LYS A 534 23.30 3.02 3.00
C LYS A 534 24.23 1.81 3.14
N ASP A 535 23.67 0.65 3.47
CA ASP A 535 24.44 -0.59 3.61
C ASP A 535 24.99 -1.07 2.26
N LEU A 536 24.18 -0.95 1.20
CA LEU A 536 24.61 -1.24 -0.17
C LEU A 536 25.80 -0.34 -0.59
N GLY A 537 25.72 0.96 -0.32
CA GLY A 537 26.81 1.90 -0.61
C GLY A 537 28.10 1.55 0.12
N LEU A 538 28.02 1.22 1.42
CA LEU A 538 29.17 0.77 2.19
C LEU A 538 29.79 -0.50 1.61
N LYS A 539 28.97 -1.47 1.22
CA LYS A 539 29.42 -2.72 0.59
C LYS A 539 30.13 -2.45 -0.74
N LEU A 540 29.54 -1.63 -1.62
CA LEU A 540 30.11 -1.27 -2.91
C LEU A 540 31.45 -0.53 -2.77
N LEU A 541 31.56 0.39 -1.79
CA LEU A 541 32.83 1.07 -1.48
C LEU A 541 33.89 0.09 -1.00
N GLN A 542 33.51 -0.87 -0.15
CA GLN A 542 34.46 -1.89 0.33
C GLN A 542 34.94 -2.79 -0.81
N GLU A 543 34.06 -3.19 -1.74
CA GLU A 543 34.41 -3.97 -2.93
C GLU A 543 35.36 -3.21 -3.86
N GLN A 544 35.25 -1.89 -3.92
CA GLN A 544 36.14 -0.99 -4.67
C GLN A 544 37.43 -0.65 -3.90
N GLY A 545 37.62 -1.13 -2.67
CA GLY A 545 38.76 -0.80 -1.82
C GLY A 545 38.78 0.66 -1.33
N ILE A 546 37.60 1.34 -1.37
CA ILE A 546 37.46 2.74 -0.97
C ILE A 546 37.00 2.79 0.50
N THR A 547 37.77 3.46 1.34
CA THR A 547 37.35 3.78 2.71
C THR A 547 36.40 4.99 2.67
N PRO A 548 35.22 4.95 3.31
CA PRO A 548 34.37 6.12 3.40
C PRO A 548 35.08 7.34 3.94
N ALA A 549 34.95 8.48 3.27
CA ALA A 549 35.69 9.72 3.50
C ALA A 549 35.43 10.34 4.88
#